data_ac236f15339df16b2a7a8a84cbf4d5ed
#
_entry.id   ac236f15339df16b2a7a8a84cbf4d5ed
#
_cell.length_a   1.000
_cell.length_b   1.000
_cell.length_c   1.000
_cell.angle_alpha   90.00
_cell.angle_beta   90.00
_cell.angle_gamma   90.00
#
_symmetry.space_group_name_H-M   'P 1'
#
loop_
_entity.id
_entity.type
_entity.pdbx_description
1 polymer ?
#
loop_
_entity_poly.entity_id
_entity_poly.type
_entity_poly.pdbx_seq_one_letter_code
_entity_poly.pdbx_strand_id
1 'polypeptide(L)'
;MNIADLRKEIVSSDAKVAFDAIVDGFSGQVGMSMNAHEQGFLNSLRIYRDSDYCFAAVPNDEWVLAYIRKPELRRGKLTVDGVMAAFPEARLTNQGEVTLRIRDAGTAARWLAMIRSAA
;
A
#
# COMPACT_ATOMS: atom_id res chain seq x y z
N MET A 1 12.65 -7.55 12.25
CA MET A 1 12.40 -7.40 10.80
C MET A 1 12.42 -5.93 10.42
N ASN A 2 12.98 -5.61 9.26
CA ASN A 2 13.02 -4.24 8.73
C ASN A 2 12.43 -4.20 7.31
N ILE A 3 12.37 -3.00 6.72
CA ILE A 3 11.78 -2.82 5.38
C ILE A 3 12.59 -3.58 4.32
N ALA A 4 13.92 -3.63 4.44
CA ALA A 4 14.75 -4.39 3.52
C ALA A 4 14.45 -5.89 3.58
N ASP A 5 14.07 -6.42 4.73
CA ASP A 5 13.66 -7.83 4.87
C ASP A 5 12.36 -8.11 4.12
N LEU A 6 11.41 -7.17 4.16
CA LEU A 6 10.17 -7.29 3.38
C LEU A 6 10.46 -7.33 1.88
N ARG A 7 11.37 -6.47 1.42
CA ARG A 7 11.74 -6.41 0.00
C ARG A 7 12.30 -7.74 -0.49
N LYS A 8 13.05 -8.45 0.35
CA LYS A 8 13.64 -9.75 0.01
C LYS A 8 12.61 -10.83 -0.24
N GLU A 9 11.38 -10.67 0.26
CA GLU A 9 10.30 -11.62 0.02
C GLU A 9 9.72 -11.52 -1.40
N ILE A 10 10.08 -10.49 -2.16
CA ILE A 10 9.62 -10.30 -3.54
C ILE A 10 10.66 -10.91 -4.48
N VAL A 11 10.22 -11.70 -5.45
CA VAL A 11 11.08 -12.33 -6.44
C VAL A 11 11.18 -11.48 -7.70
N SER A 12 10.06 -10.99 -8.22
CA SER A 12 10.01 -10.17 -9.43
C SER A 12 10.77 -8.86 -9.24
N SER A 13 11.68 -8.55 -10.17
CA SER A 13 12.41 -7.29 -10.15
C SER A 13 11.49 -6.08 -10.34
N ASP A 14 10.46 -6.20 -11.18
CA ASP A 14 9.48 -5.12 -11.38
C ASP A 14 8.67 -4.85 -10.11
N ALA A 15 8.28 -5.91 -9.40
CA ALA A 15 7.56 -5.77 -8.14
C ALA A 15 8.46 -5.19 -7.02
N LYS A 16 9.76 -5.50 -7.03
CA LYS A 16 10.72 -4.87 -6.10
C LYS A 16 10.80 -3.38 -6.33
N VAL A 17 10.87 -2.94 -7.58
CA VAL A 17 10.89 -1.51 -7.92
C VAL A 17 9.57 -0.85 -7.50
N ALA A 18 8.44 -1.53 -7.67
CA ALA A 18 7.14 -1.03 -7.20
C ALA A 18 7.13 -0.85 -5.68
N PHE A 19 7.68 -1.82 -4.94
CA PHE A 19 7.80 -1.73 -3.49
C PHE A 19 8.67 -0.54 -3.06
N ASP A 20 9.80 -0.34 -3.73
CA ASP A 20 10.68 0.79 -3.46
C ASP A 20 9.96 2.12 -3.70
N ALA A 21 9.17 2.22 -4.76
CA ALA A 21 8.37 3.41 -5.07
C ALA A 21 7.34 3.70 -3.97
N ILE A 22 6.70 2.66 -3.44
CA ILE A 22 5.73 2.81 -2.34
C ILE A 22 6.42 3.35 -1.09
N VAL A 23 7.54 2.76 -0.72
CA VAL A 23 8.33 3.20 0.46
C VAL A 23 8.76 4.66 0.29
N ASP A 24 9.34 4.99 -0.85
CA ASP A 24 9.82 6.36 -1.12
C ASP A 24 8.67 7.36 -1.14
N GLY A 25 7.53 6.97 -1.72
CA GLY A 25 6.36 7.84 -1.84
C GLY A 25 5.78 8.21 -0.48
N PHE A 26 5.68 7.28 0.44
CA PHE A 26 5.18 7.56 1.79
C PHE A 26 6.22 8.24 2.67
N SER A 27 7.50 7.93 2.49
CA SER A 27 8.59 8.56 3.26
C SER A 27 8.63 10.08 3.10
N GLY A 28 8.20 10.59 1.94
CA GLY A 28 8.21 12.03 1.67
C GLY A 28 6.97 12.76 2.16
N GLN A 29 5.99 12.10 2.75
CA GLN A 29 4.73 12.72 3.16
C GLN A 29 4.76 13.10 4.65
N VAL A 30 4.36 14.35 4.93
CA VAL A 30 4.27 14.87 6.30
C VAL A 30 3.17 14.13 7.06
N GLY A 31 3.45 13.76 8.30
CA GLY A 31 2.49 13.06 9.16
C GLY A 31 2.39 11.56 8.89
N MET A 32 3.17 11.04 7.94
CA MET A 32 3.18 9.61 7.62
C MET A 32 4.37 8.93 8.26
N SER A 33 4.16 7.72 8.77
CA SER A 33 5.23 6.86 9.27
C SER A 33 5.01 5.43 8.83
N MET A 34 6.08 4.64 8.82
CA MET A 34 6.05 3.25 8.36
C MET A 34 6.83 2.36 9.29
N ASN A 35 6.40 1.11 9.41
CA ASN A 35 7.23 0.07 9.99
C ASN A 35 6.99 -1.28 9.32
N ALA A 36 7.98 -2.14 9.39
CA ALA A 36 7.82 -3.54 9.00
C ALA A 36 7.19 -4.29 10.17
N HIS A 37 6.14 -5.04 9.88
CA HIS A 37 5.41 -5.82 10.88
C HIS A 37 5.45 -7.30 10.54
N GLU A 38 5.95 -8.10 11.47
CA GLU A 38 6.02 -9.54 11.34
C GLU A 38 4.83 -10.17 12.07
N GLN A 39 4.06 -10.99 11.36
CA GLN A 39 2.86 -11.62 11.93
C GLN A 39 2.73 -13.04 11.38
N GLY A 40 3.44 -13.98 11.99
CA GLY A 40 3.42 -15.36 11.53
C GLY A 40 4.00 -15.50 10.13
N PHE A 41 3.20 -16.01 9.19
CA PHE A 41 3.63 -16.14 7.79
C PHE A 41 3.21 -14.96 6.92
N LEU A 42 2.59 -13.95 7.48
CA LEU A 42 2.20 -12.77 6.73
C LEU A 42 2.93 -11.56 7.29
N ASN A 43 3.92 -11.10 6.54
CA ASN A 43 4.70 -9.92 6.88
C ASN A 43 4.20 -8.74 6.05
N SER A 44 4.17 -7.56 6.63
CA SER A 44 3.62 -6.39 5.95
C SER A 44 4.39 -5.11 6.29
N LEU A 45 4.34 -4.17 5.35
CA LEU A 45 4.68 -2.79 5.62
C LEU A 45 3.41 -2.11 6.11
N ARG A 46 3.43 -1.58 7.32
CA ARG A 46 2.32 -0.82 7.89
C ARG A 46 2.61 0.66 7.75
N ILE A 47 1.63 1.40 7.28
CA ILE A 47 1.76 2.83 7.00
C ILE A 47 0.70 3.57 7.80
N TYR A 48 1.15 4.53 8.62
CA TYR A 48 0.32 5.28 9.56
C TYR A 48 0.23 6.72 9.11
N ARG A 49 -0.98 7.28 9.25
CA ARG A 49 -1.21 8.72 9.19
C ARG A 49 -1.43 9.16 10.63
N ASP A 50 -0.46 9.88 11.18
CA ASP A 50 -0.38 10.16 12.61
C ASP A 50 -0.35 8.82 13.38
N SER A 51 -1.36 8.50 14.17
CA SER A 51 -1.43 7.24 14.91
C SER A 51 -2.35 6.19 14.28
N ASP A 52 -3.01 6.52 13.16
CA ASP A 52 -3.95 5.62 12.50
C ASP A 52 -3.26 4.73 11.47
N TYR A 53 -3.50 3.44 11.56
CA TYR A 53 -2.99 2.46 10.60
C TYR A 53 -3.88 2.50 9.35
N CYS A 54 -3.46 3.30 8.35
CA CYS A 54 -4.27 3.65 7.19
C CYS A 54 -4.00 2.85 5.93
N PHE A 55 -2.75 2.41 5.72
CA PHE A 55 -2.35 1.69 4.52
C PHE A 55 -1.45 0.51 4.88
N ALA A 56 -1.40 -0.48 3.99
CA ALA A 56 -0.47 -1.59 4.11
C ALA A 56 0.07 -1.99 2.75
N ALA A 57 1.23 -2.61 2.75
CA ALA A 57 1.81 -3.24 1.57
C ALA A 57 2.34 -4.61 1.97
N VAL A 58 1.80 -5.66 1.36
CA VAL A 58 2.17 -7.04 1.66
C VAL A 58 2.97 -7.59 0.48
N PRO A 59 4.25 -7.94 0.68
CA PRO A 59 5.07 -8.50 -0.40
C PRO A 59 4.62 -9.91 -0.76
N ASN A 60 4.55 -10.17 -2.05
CA ASN A 60 4.36 -11.49 -2.65
C ASN A 60 5.48 -11.71 -3.67
N ASP A 61 5.56 -12.92 -4.23
CA ASP A 61 6.63 -13.24 -5.19
C ASP A 61 6.64 -12.29 -6.38
N GLU A 62 5.46 -11.96 -6.94
CA GLU A 62 5.32 -11.25 -8.21
C GLU A 62 4.58 -9.93 -8.13
N TRP A 63 4.11 -9.54 -6.96
CA TRP A 63 3.42 -8.27 -6.76
C TRP A 63 3.53 -7.83 -5.32
N VAL A 64 3.16 -6.57 -5.09
CA VAL A 64 2.92 -6.02 -3.77
C VAL A 64 1.41 -5.86 -3.63
N LEU A 65 0.82 -6.45 -2.60
CA LEU A 65 -0.61 -6.27 -2.34
C LEU A 65 -0.77 -5.02 -1.48
N ALA A 66 -1.29 -3.96 -2.09
CA ALA A 66 -1.51 -2.69 -1.41
C ALA A 66 -2.92 -2.64 -0.81
N TYR A 67 -3.04 -2.07 0.37
CA TYR A 67 -4.30 -1.91 1.08
C TYR A 67 -4.58 -0.44 1.36
N ILE A 68 -5.84 -0.03 1.18
CA ILE A 68 -6.40 1.17 1.79
C ILE A 68 -7.33 0.67 2.89
N ARG A 69 -7.01 1.00 4.14
CA ARG A 69 -7.72 0.46 5.30
C ARG A 69 -8.87 1.37 5.73
N LYS A 70 -9.77 0.82 6.53
CA LYS A 70 -10.96 1.53 6.99
C LYS A 70 -10.67 2.89 7.61
N PRO A 71 -9.63 3.09 8.44
CA PRO A 71 -9.36 4.43 8.99
C PRO A 71 -9.15 5.48 7.92
N GLU A 72 -8.49 5.14 6.82
CA GLU A 72 -8.31 6.08 5.71
C GLU A 72 -9.62 6.32 4.96
N LEU A 73 -10.40 5.27 4.71
CA LEU A 73 -11.70 5.40 4.02
C LEU A 73 -12.69 6.23 4.84
N ARG A 74 -12.65 6.15 6.17
CA ARG A 74 -13.50 6.95 7.06
C ARG A 74 -13.24 8.44 6.98
N ARG A 75 -12.05 8.86 6.53
CA ARG A 75 -11.74 10.29 6.33
C ARG A 75 -12.59 10.88 5.20
N GLY A 76 -13.13 10.04 4.32
CA GLY A 76 -14.06 10.43 3.27
C GLY A 76 -13.44 11.06 2.03
N LYS A 77 -12.11 11.22 1.99
CA LYS A 77 -11.42 11.79 0.83
C LYS A 77 -11.14 10.75 -0.24
N LEU A 78 -10.91 9.49 0.17
CA LEU A 78 -10.89 8.33 -0.72
C LEU A 78 -12.15 7.53 -0.46
N THR A 79 -12.88 7.15 -1.52
CA THR A 79 -14.05 6.29 -1.42
C THR A 79 -13.77 4.99 -2.15
N VAL A 80 -14.46 3.92 -1.73
CA VAL A 80 -14.35 2.62 -2.40
C VAL A 80 -14.66 2.76 -3.89
N ASP A 81 -15.78 3.41 -4.23
CA ASP A 81 -16.20 3.57 -5.62
C ASP A 81 -15.19 4.39 -6.43
N GLY A 82 -14.65 5.45 -5.85
CA GLY A 82 -13.65 6.30 -6.51
C GLY A 82 -12.34 5.54 -6.78
N VAL A 83 -11.88 4.76 -5.81
CA VAL A 83 -10.68 3.95 -5.98
C VAL A 83 -10.89 2.88 -7.06
N MET A 84 -12.02 2.19 -7.03
CA MET A 84 -12.31 1.12 -7.99
C MET A 84 -12.58 1.68 -9.39
N ALA A 85 -13.04 2.91 -9.53
CA ALA A 85 -13.16 3.58 -10.82
C ALA A 85 -11.78 3.91 -11.40
N ALA A 86 -10.84 4.36 -10.56
CA ALA A 86 -9.47 4.66 -10.98
C ALA A 86 -8.65 3.38 -11.24
N PHE A 87 -8.93 2.31 -10.50
CA PHE A 87 -8.22 1.03 -10.59
C PHE A 87 -9.26 -0.10 -10.70
N PRO A 88 -9.70 -0.43 -11.93
CA PRO A 88 -10.74 -1.47 -12.12
C PRO A 88 -10.37 -2.85 -11.57
N GLU A 89 -9.09 -3.13 -11.40
CA GLU A 89 -8.58 -4.39 -10.84
C GLU A 89 -8.58 -4.41 -9.30
N ALA A 90 -8.85 -3.27 -8.67
CA ALA A 90 -8.95 -3.20 -7.21
C ALA A 90 -10.13 -4.03 -6.71
N ARG A 91 -10.00 -4.53 -5.49
CA ARG A 91 -11.03 -5.38 -4.87
C ARG A 91 -11.39 -4.87 -3.50
N LEU A 92 -12.66 -5.05 -3.14
CA LEU A 92 -13.15 -4.79 -1.78
C LEU A 92 -13.09 -6.09 -1.00
N THR A 93 -12.42 -6.07 0.15
CA THR A 93 -12.33 -7.26 1.02
C THR A 93 -13.59 -7.39 1.89
N ASN A 94 -13.77 -8.56 2.49
CA ASN A 94 -14.87 -8.81 3.43
C ASN A 94 -14.82 -7.91 4.66
N GLN A 95 -13.62 -7.39 5.01
CA GLN A 95 -13.45 -6.45 6.11
C GLN A 95 -13.69 -5.00 5.70
N GLY A 96 -14.05 -4.73 4.45
CA GLY A 96 -14.31 -3.38 3.96
C GLY A 96 -13.06 -2.58 3.62
N GLU A 97 -11.96 -3.26 3.31
CA GLU A 97 -10.72 -2.64 2.87
C GLU A 97 -10.58 -2.77 1.35
N VAL A 98 -9.90 -1.83 0.70
CA VAL A 98 -9.65 -1.90 -0.74
C VAL A 98 -8.22 -2.39 -0.96
N THR A 99 -8.06 -3.37 -1.86
CA THR A 99 -6.75 -3.93 -2.21
C THR A 99 -6.47 -3.81 -3.68
N LEU A 100 -5.18 -3.71 -4.02
CA LEU A 100 -4.70 -3.74 -5.40
C LEU A 100 -3.39 -4.50 -5.46
N ARG A 101 -3.26 -5.41 -6.43
CA ARG A 101 -1.99 -6.05 -6.74
C ARG A 101 -1.16 -5.11 -7.61
N ILE A 102 -0.04 -4.65 -7.09
CA ILE A 102 0.86 -3.74 -7.80
C ILE A 102 2.07 -4.52 -8.27
N ARG A 103 2.28 -4.57 -9.59
CA ARG A 103 3.33 -5.38 -10.22
C ARG A 103 4.48 -4.57 -10.77
N ASP A 104 4.32 -3.25 -10.90
CA ASP A 104 5.31 -2.39 -11.54
C ASP A 104 5.31 -0.98 -10.95
N ALA A 105 6.37 -0.23 -11.26
CA ALA A 105 6.54 1.12 -10.75
C ALA A 105 5.49 2.11 -11.28
N GLY A 106 5.01 1.92 -12.50
CA GLY A 106 3.99 2.80 -13.09
C GLY A 106 2.68 2.73 -12.33
N THR A 107 2.22 1.52 -12.00
CA THR A 107 1.02 1.32 -11.19
C THR A 107 1.21 1.87 -9.78
N ALA A 108 2.39 1.65 -9.18
CA ALA A 108 2.71 2.21 -7.86
C ALA A 108 2.64 3.73 -7.87
N ALA A 109 3.19 4.38 -8.91
CA ALA A 109 3.17 5.83 -9.03
C ALA A 109 1.74 6.38 -9.14
N ARG A 110 0.86 5.72 -9.90
CA ARG A 110 -0.54 6.13 -10.02
C ARG A 110 -1.31 5.95 -8.71
N TRP A 111 -1.05 4.85 -7.99
CA TRP A 111 -1.63 4.58 -6.68
C TRP A 111 -1.25 5.68 -5.68
N LEU A 112 0.04 6.01 -5.62
CA LEU A 112 0.55 7.06 -4.74
C LEU A 112 0.01 8.45 -5.10
N ALA A 113 -0.11 8.73 -6.39
CA ALA A 113 -0.66 10.01 -6.85
C ALA A 113 -2.12 10.18 -6.41
N MET A 114 -2.91 9.12 -6.50
CA MET A 114 -4.30 9.12 -6.02
C MET A 114 -4.35 9.38 -4.51
N ILE A 115 -3.52 8.71 -3.74
CA ILE A 115 -3.46 8.87 -2.28
C ILE A 115 -3.05 10.30 -1.91
N ARG A 116 -2.04 10.85 -2.58
CA ARG A 116 -1.58 12.22 -2.33
C ARG A 116 -2.62 13.27 -2.65
N SER A 117 -3.38 13.08 -3.71
CA SER A 117 -4.43 14.04 -4.10
C SER A 117 -5.60 14.06 -3.11
N ALA A 118 -5.71 13.03 -2.28
CA ALA A 118 -6.73 12.90 -1.25
C ALA A 118 -6.21 13.24 0.16
N ALA A 119 -5.02 13.80 0.26
CA ALA A 119 -4.37 14.11 1.54
C ALA A 119 -5.00 15.31 2.28
#